data_90ab5cf4c6846352ed6d33004bde8ebe
#
_entry.id   90ab5cf4c6846352ed6d33004bde8ebe
#
_cell.length_a   1.000
_cell.length_b   1.000
_cell.length_c   1.000
_cell.angle_alpha   90.00
_cell.angle_beta   90.00
_cell.angle_gamma   90.00
#
_symmetry.space_group_name_H-M   'P 1'
#
loop_
_entity.id
_entity.type
_entity.pdbx_description
1 polymer ?
#
loop_
_entity_poly.entity_id
_entity_poly.type
_entity_poly.pdbx_seq_one_letter_code
_entity_poly.pdbx_strand_id
1 'polypeptide(L)'
;MGILHRKFYESVVSINIVNNSSSIVTIGSGFLISYKNLKYVITNKHVLQGINSFLVNLSGSTSKNNRHMIFKIGDGYEKSYHPNPNVDLVAIEISIERNLEGAYYLPLERTSLKIKDLKSMGVFEGDEIFIIGHPMNLTLENHLFPIVRSGVIAQISPLYEFESELKSFKLDCLAFPGNSGSPVYLKPQFVTYKDTQSIKEMKLIGIMNGGWQSKNPNNQLLNLELTSSIAVDHLFELLNHKISEQLNN
;
A
#
# COMPACT_ATOMS: atom_id res chain seq x y z
N MET A 1 3.41 6.23 -24.67
CA MET A 1 3.27 5.14 -23.67
C MET A 1 3.25 5.81 -22.31
N GLY A 2 2.20 5.61 -21.49
CA GLY A 2 2.08 6.30 -20.19
C GLY A 2 3.18 5.88 -19.21
N ILE A 3 3.56 6.79 -18.30
CA ILE A 3 4.57 6.54 -17.27
C ILE A 3 4.12 5.41 -16.32
N LEU A 4 2.82 5.29 -16.09
CA LEU A 4 2.23 4.26 -15.25
C LEU A 4 2.05 2.95 -16.03
N HIS A 5 2.81 1.92 -15.66
CA HIS A 5 2.62 0.60 -16.23
C HIS A 5 1.32 -0.02 -15.68
N ARG A 6 0.46 -0.54 -16.57
CA ARG A 6 -0.86 -1.11 -16.24
C ARG A 6 -0.85 -2.10 -15.08
N LYS A 7 0.20 -2.91 -14.96
CA LYS A 7 0.37 -3.92 -13.89
C LYS A 7 0.38 -3.33 -12.47
N PHE A 8 0.98 -2.15 -12.28
CA PHE A 8 0.98 -1.47 -10.97
C PHE A 8 -0.43 -1.00 -10.59
N TYR A 9 -1.19 -0.55 -11.57
CA TYR A 9 -2.58 -0.14 -11.40
C TYR A 9 -3.50 -1.34 -11.11
N GLU A 10 -3.34 -2.44 -11.85
CA GLU A 10 -4.17 -3.65 -11.72
C GLU A 10 -3.87 -4.46 -10.44
N SER A 11 -2.71 -4.24 -9.81
CA SER A 11 -2.40 -4.87 -8.52
C SER A 11 -3.11 -4.23 -7.34
N VAL A 12 -3.64 -3.01 -7.49
CA VAL A 12 -4.31 -2.28 -6.41
C VAL A 12 -5.73 -2.75 -6.24
N VAL A 13 -6.14 -2.92 -4.99
CA VAL A 13 -7.45 -3.43 -4.60
C VAL A 13 -8.12 -2.50 -3.58
N SER A 14 -9.44 -2.48 -3.55
CA SER A 14 -10.19 -1.88 -2.45
C SER A 14 -10.50 -2.91 -1.37
N ILE A 15 -10.43 -2.50 -0.13
CA ILE A 15 -10.85 -3.26 1.04
C ILE A 15 -12.22 -2.76 1.46
N ASN A 16 -13.19 -3.66 1.53
CA ASN A 16 -14.58 -3.30 1.72
C ASN A 16 -15.23 -4.16 2.82
N ILE A 17 -16.27 -3.63 3.42
CA ILE A 17 -17.17 -4.37 4.31
C ILE A 17 -18.61 -4.25 3.80
N VAL A 18 -19.44 -5.19 4.21
CA VAL A 18 -20.90 -5.08 4.07
C VAL A 18 -21.44 -4.44 5.34
N ASN A 19 -22.07 -3.30 5.22
CA ASN A 19 -22.69 -2.61 6.35
C ASN A 19 -24.06 -3.21 6.73
N ASN A 20 -24.66 -2.71 7.80
CA ASN A 20 -25.95 -3.19 8.30
C ASN A 20 -27.11 -3.01 7.29
N SER A 21 -26.98 -2.12 6.33
CA SER A 21 -27.95 -1.92 5.23
C SER A 21 -27.64 -2.77 3.99
N SER A 22 -26.79 -3.78 4.13
CA SER A 22 -26.32 -4.65 3.03
C SER A 22 -25.62 -3.92 1.89
N SER A 23 -25.13 -2.70 2.14
CA SER A 23 -24.36 -1.93 1.17
C SER A 23 -22.86 -2.20 1.35
N ILE A 24 -22.12 -2.24 0.23
CA ILE A 24 -20.66 -2.37 0.25
C ILE A 24 -20.04 -1.01 0.49
N VAL A 25 -19.18 -0.91 1.49
CA VAL A 25 -18.47 0.31 1.87
C VAL A 25 -16.97 0.06 1.84
N THR A 26 -16.23 0.89 1.10
CA THR A 26 -14.76 0.87 1.09
C THR A 26 -14.23 1.46 2.39
N ILE A 27 -13.41 0.69 3.11
CA ILE A 27 -12.77 1.07 4.37
C ILE A 27 -11.28 1.36 4.19
N GLY A 28 -10.69 0.96 3.08
CA GLY A 28 -9.28 1.17 2.79
C GLY A 28 -8.89 0.65 1.41
N SER A 29 -7.63 0.83 1.12
CA SER A 29 -6.94 0.28 -0.06
C SER A 29 -6.00 -0.84 0.36
N GLY A 30 -5.58 -1.61 -0.63
CA GLY A 30 -4.53 -2.59 -0.49
C GLY A 30 -3.92 -2.88 -1.86
N PHE A 31 -2.99 -3.80 -1.89
CA PHE A 31 -2.41 -4.25 -3.15
C PHE A 31 -1.97 -5.72 -3.07
N LEU A 32 -1.87 -6.34 -4.23
CA LEU A 32 -1.52 -7.74 -4.41
C LEU A 32 -0.03 -7.87 -4.73
N ILE A 33 0.65 -8.74 -4.00
CA ILE A 33 2.06 -9.05 -4.22
C ILE A 33 2.30 -10.55 -4.30
N SER A 34 3.40 -10.93 -4.96
CA SER A 34 4.01 -12.25 -4.82
C SER A 34 5.39 -12.13 -4.18
N TYR A 35 5.68 -13.01 -3.23
CA TYR A 35 6.96 -13.10 -2.53
C TYR A 35 7.27 -14.55 -2.18
N LYS A 36 8.46 -15.05 -2.56
CA LYS A 36 8.88 -16.45 -2.35
C LYS A 36 7.80 -17.49 -2.75
N ASN A 37 7.21 -17.31 -3.94
CA ASN A 37 6.13 -18.13 -4.51
C ASN A 37 4.79 -18.08 -3.77
N LEU A 38 4.66 -17.31 -2.71
CA LEU A 38 3.40 -17.05 -2.00
C LEU A 38 2.76 -15.75 -2.49
N LYS A 39 1.45 -15.65 -2.35
CA LYS A 39 0.64 -14.50 -2.77
C LYS A 39 -0.03 -13.86 -1.58
N TYR A 40 -0.05 -12.53 -1.54
CA TYR A 40 -0.58 -11.77 -0.41
C TYR A 40 -1.43 -10.58 -0.85
N VAL A 41 -2.43 -10.27 -0.03
CA VAL A 41 -3.03 -8.93 0.05
C VAL A 41 -2.29 -8.17 1.15
N ILE A 42 -1.83 -6.97 0.84
CA ILE A 42 -1.18 -6.07 1.80
C ILE A 42 -2.07 -4.86 2.05
N THR A 43 -2.22 -4.48 3.31
CA THR A 43 -2.90 -3.25 3.72
C THR A 43 -2.40 -2.79 5.11
N ASN A 44 -2.97 -1.71 5.65
CA ASN A 44 -2.68 -1.30 7.02
C ASN A 44 -3.46 -2.16 8.04
N LYS A 45 -2.87 -2.35 9.20
CA LYS A 45 -3.47 -3.06 10.33
C LYS A 45 -4.78 -2.39 10.79
N HIS A 46 -4.79 -1.04 10.89
CA HIS A 46 -5.98 -0.31 11.34
C HIS A 46 -7.17 -0.46 10.37
N VAL A 47 -6.95 -0.70 9.07
CA VAL A 47 -8.01 -0.95 8.08
C VAL A 47 -8.80 -2.21 8.41
N LEU A 48 -8.14 -3.23 8.95
CA LEU A 48 -8.74 -4.53 9.30
C LEU A 48 -8.91 -4.76 10.81
N GLN A 49 -8.68 -3.73 11.63
CA GLN A 49 -8.84 -3.84 13.08
C GLN A 49 -10.30 -4.04 13.45
N GLY A 50 -10.59 -5.10 14.22
CA GLY A 50 -11.98 -5.44 14.62
C GLY A 50 -12.86 -5.98 13.48
N ILE A 51 -12.33 -6.16 12.28
CA ILE A 51 -13.09 -6.66 11.12
C ILE A 51 -12.92 -8.17 11.01
N ASN A 52 -14.02 -8.89 11.09
CA ASN A 52 -14.06 -10.36 10.99
C ASN A 52 -14.35 -10.87 9.57
N SER A 53 -14.98 -10.04 8.74
CA SER A 53 -15.28 -10.37 7.35
C SER A 53 -15.12 -9.14 6.47
N PHE A 54 -14.42 -9.27 5.38
CA PHE A 54 -14.20 -8.19 4.42
C PHE A 54 -14.10 -8.72 2.99
N LEU A 55 -14.29 -7.84 2.03
CA LEU A 55 -14.17 -8.12 0.61
C LEU A 55 -12.94 -7.39 0.05
N VAL A 56 -12.22 -8.06 -0.81
CA VAL A 56 -11.13 -7.48 -1.61
C VAL A 56 -11.60 -7.42 -3.05
N ASN A 57 -11.86 -6.21 -3.55
CA ASN A 57 -12.30 -6.02 -4.92
C ASN A 57 -11.14 -5.65 -5.83
N LEU A 58 -11.03 -6.35 -6.96
CA LEU A 58 -10.07 -6.02 -8.01
C LEU A 58 -10.48 -4.76 -8.78
N SER A 59 -9.50 -4.09 -9.36
CA SER A 59 -9.71 -3.00 -10.31
C SER A 59 -10.70 -3.41 -11.43
N GLY A 60 -11.64 -2.54 -11.75
CA GLY A 60 -12.70 -2.78 -12.74
C GLY A 60 -13.81 -3.70 -12.26
N SER A 61 -13.91 -4.00 -10.96
CA SER A 61 -15.05 -4.71 -10.38
C SER A 61 -16.34 -3.90 -10.55
N THR A 62 -17.42 -4.59 -10.87
CA THR A 62 -18.78 -4.03 -10.95
C THR A 62 -19.76 -4.93 -10.23
N SER A 63 -20.97 -4.46 -9.99
CA SER A 63 -22.07 -5.29 -9.49
C SER A 63 -22.41 -6.47 -10.39
N LYS A 64 -21.99 -6.44 -11.67
CA LYS A 64 -22.28 -7.49 -12.67
C LYS A 64 -21.16 -8.51 -12.83
N ASN A 65 -19.88 -8.15 -12.62
CA ASN A 65 -18.74 -9.04 -12.90
C ASN A 65 -18.03 -9.60 -11.66
N ASN A 66 -18.51 -9.31 -10.45
CA ASN A 66 -18.11 -9.91 -9.17
C ASN A 66 -16.61 -10.26 -9.02
N ARG A 67 -15.70 -9.35 -9.46
CA ARG A 67 -14.25 -9.56 -9.34
C ARG A 67 -13.77 -9.25 -7.92
N HIS A 68 -14.22 -10.07 -6.97
CA HIS A 68 -13.84 -9.89 -5.56
C HIS A 68 -13.53 -11.22 -4.88
N MET A 69 -12.75 -11.15 -3.81
CA MET A 69 -12.57 -12.21 -2.83
C MET A 69 -13.25 -11.84 -1.51
N ILE A 70 -13.91 -12.82 -0.91
CA ILE A 70 -14.47 -12.71 0.45
C ILE A 70 -13.50 -13.38 1.42
N PHE A 71 -13.13 -12.66 2.46
CA PHE A 71 -12.32 -13.16 3.56
C PHE A 71 -13.16 -13.14 4.84
N LYS A 72 -13.31 -14.32 5.49
CA LYS A 72 -13.99 -14.45 6.78
C LYS A 72 -13.05 -15.12 7.77
N ILE A 73 -13.01 -14.65 9.00
CA ILE A 73 -12.32 -15.36 10.08
C ILE A 73 -12.93 -16.75 10.25
N GLY A 74 -12.09 -17.79 10.28
CA GLY A 74 -12.52 -19.19 10.31
C GLY A 74 -12.47 -19.92 8.97
N ASP A 75 -12.37 -19.21 7.84
CA ASP A 75 -12.23 -19.80 6.50
C ASP A 75 -10.77 -20.15 6.12
N GLY A 76 -9.88 -20.28 7.10
CA GLY A 76 -8.47 -20.61 6.89
C GLY A 76 -7.58 -19.43 6.51
N TYR A 77 -8.03 -18.19 6.69
CA TYR A 77 -7.19 -17.00 6.54
C TYR A 77 -6.62 -16.53 7.85
N GLU A 78 -5.34 -16.26 7.82
CA GLU A 78 -4.65 -15.63 8.92
C GLU A 78 -4.25 -14.21 8.53
N LYS A 79 -4.50 -13.26 9.44
CA LYS A 79 -3.94 -11.92 9.40
C LYS A 79 -2.57 -11.97 10.05
N SER A 80 -1.52 -11.92 9.25
CA SER A 80 -0.15 -11.82 9.76
C SER A 80 0.19 -10.37 10.00
N TYR A 81 0.46 -10.01 11.24
CA TYR A 81 0.83 -8.66 11.64
C TYR A 81 2.33 -8.49 11.70
N HIS A 82 2.81 -7.25 11.55
CA HIS A 82 4.22 -6.94 11.73
C HIS A 82 4.66 -7.27 13.17
N PRO A 83 5.87 -7.90 13.38
CA PRO A 83 6.35 -8.27 14.72
C PRO A 83 6.51 -7.05 15.65
N ASN A 84 6.87 -5.88 15.10
CA ASN A 84 6.82 -4.63 15.84
C ASN A 84 5.37 -4.08 15.84
N PRO A 85 4.70 -3.99 17.00
CA PRO A 85 3.29 -3.56 17.08
C PRO A 85 3.04 -2.10 16.63
N ASN A 86 4.09 -1.28 16.59
CA ASN A 86 4.03 0.12 16.15
C ASN A 86 4.07 0.25 14.62
N VAL A 87 4.33 -0.81 13.88
CA VAL A 87 4.26 -0.83 12.42
C VAL A 87 2.86 -1.26 12.01
N ASP A 88 2.16 -0.36 11.35
CA ASP A 88 0.75 -0.50 10.99
C ASP A 88 0.58 -1.27 9.67
N LEU A 89 1.10 -2.49 9.60
CA LEU A 89 1.00 -3.38 8.45
C LEU A 89 0.37 -4.72 8.80
N VAL A 90 -0.38 -5.25 7.83
CA VAL A 90 -0.94 -6.60 7.85
C VAL A 90 -0.82 -7.22 6.47
N ALA A 91 -0.47 -8.50 6.43
CA ALA A 91 -0.47 -9.35 5.24
C ALA A 91 -1.51 -10.47 5.40
N ILE A 92 -2.27 -10.72 4.33
CA ILE A 92 -3.20 -11.84 4.24
C ILE A 92 -2.73 -12.74 3.11
N GLU A 93 -2.39 -13.98 3.43
CA GLU A 93 -1.98 -14.96 2.44
C GLU A 93 -3.18 -15.45 1.63
N ILE A 94 -2.98 -15.57 0.31
CA ILE A 94 -3.98 -16.07 -0.63
C ILE A 94 -3.59 -17.49 -1.00
N SER A 95 -4.41 -18.46 -0.64
CA SER A 95 -4.20 -19.86 -1.03
C SER A 95 -4.26 -20.01 -2.57
N ILE A 96 -3.56 -21.03 -3.09
CA ILE A 96 -3.50 -21.33 -4.53
C ILE A 96 -4.90 -21.58 -5.10
N GLU A 97 -5.77 -22.22 -4.34
CA GLU A 97 -7.15 -22.56 -4.73
C GLU A 97 -8.07 -21.35 -4.91
N ARG A 98 -7.69 -20.19 -4.33
CA ARG A 98 -8.48 -18.94 -4.35
C ARG A 98 -7.84 -17.86 -5.20
N ASN A 99 -6.94 -18.22 -6.10
CA ASN A 99 -6.32 -17.28 -7.00
C ASN A 99 -7.39 -16.62 -7.88
N LEU A 100 -7.51 -15.29 -7.78
CA LEU A 100 -8.44 -14.53 -8.62
C LEU A 100 -7.97 -14.52 -10.07
N GLU A 101 -8.82 -15.01 -10.95
CA GLU A 101 -8.58 -14.93 -12.38
C GLU A 101 -8.45 -13.46 -12.81
N GLY A 102 -7.38 -13.15 -13.54
CA GLY A 102 -7.07 -11.79 -14.00
C GLY A 102 -6.51 -10.85 -12.93
N ALA A 103 -6.20 -11.32 -11.71
CA ALA A 103 -5.47 -10.55 -10.71
C ALA A 103 -3.99 -10.47 -11.07
N TYR A 104 -3.39 -9.28 -10.91
CA TYR A 104 -1.96 -9.10 -11.07
C TYR A 104 -1.27 -8.97 -9.70
N TYR A 105 -0.33 -9.85 -9.43
CA TYR A 105 0.49 -9.84 -8.22
C TYR A 105 1.86 -9.26 -8.54
N LEU A 106 2.20 -8.14 -7.90
CA LEU A 106 3.51 -7.50 -8.08
C LEU A 106 4.62 -8.40 -7.48
N PRO A 107 5.63 -8.80 -8.26
CA PRO A 107 6.80 -9.51 -7.73
C PRO A 107 7.59 -8.58 -6.80
N LEU A 108 7.40 -8.71 -5.46
CA LEU A 108 7.88 -7.74 -4.48
C LEU A 108 9.38 -7.44 -4.62
N GLU A 109 10.22 -8.47 -4.71
CA GLU A 109 11.68 -8.31 -4.78
C GLU A 109 12.15 -7.52 -6.01
N ARG A 110 11.43 -7.67 -7.14
CA ARG A 110 11.80 -7.01 -8.40
C ARG A 110 11.22 -5.61 -8.53
N THR A 111 10.07 -5.37 -7.93
CA THR A 111 9.30 -4.12 -8.12
C THR A 111 9.48 -3.12 -6.99
N SER A 112 10.23 -3.43 -5.94
CA SER A 112 10.46 -2.54 -4.80
C SER A 112 11.91 -2.06 -4.70
N LEU A 113 12.11 -0.97 -3.96
CA LEU A 113 13.41 -0.45 -3.52
C LEU A 113 13.36 -0.22 -2.00
N LYS A 114 14.30 -0.82 -1.31
CA LYS A 114 14.49 -0.63 0.14
C LYS A 114 15.15 0.72 0.43
N ILE A 115 15.10 1.15 1.68
CA ILE A 115 15.67 2.42 2.13
C ILE A 115 17.16 2.56 1.77
N LYS A 116 17.93 1.49 1.96
CA LYS A 116 19.35 1.46 1.57
C LYS A 116 19.57 1.67 0.06
N ASP A 117 18.67 1.12 -0.76
CA ASP A 117 18.74 1.24 -2.22
C ASP A 117 18.38 2.67 -2.64
N LEU A 118 17.34 3.26 -2.04
CA LEU A 118 16.93 4.65 -2.27
C LEU A 118 18.07 5.61 -1.93
N LYS A 119 18.71 5.45 -0.76
CA LYS A 119 19.88 6.25 -0.35
C LYS A 119 21.02 6.14 -1.35
N SER A 120 21.35 4.92 -1.77
CA SER A 120 22.46 4.67 -2.72
C SER A 120 22.19 5.20 -4.13
N MET A 121 20.91 5.33 -4.50
CA MET A 121 20.48 5.88 -5.79
C MET A 121 20.33 7.40 -5.78
N GLY A 122 20.51 8.06 -4.63
CA GLY A 122 20.40 9.51 -4.47
C GLY A 122 18.95 9.99 -4.49
N VAL A 123 18.02 9.19 -3.96
CA VAL A 123 16.62 9.58 -3.80
C VAL A 123 16.48 10.42 -2.54
N PHE A 124 15.90 11.62 -2.65
CA PHE A 124 15.77 12.59 -1.55
C PHE A 124 14.42 13.31 -1.59
N GLU A 125 14.29 14.31 -0.73
CA GLU A 125 13.17 15.24 -0.71
C GLU A 125 13.00 15.92 -2.06
N GLY A 126 11.75 16.01 -2.54
CA GLY A 126 11.39 16.58 -3.85
C GLY A 126 11.26 15.55 -4.95
N ASP A 127 11.73 14.32 -4.77
CA ASP A 127 11.52 13.25 -5.75
C ASP A 127 10.04 12.90 -5.89
N GLU A 128 9.60 12.75 -7.13
CA GLU A 128 8.19 12.52 -7.46
C GLU A 128 7.73 11.09 -7.16
N ILE A 129 6.51 11.00 -6.64
CA ILE A 129 5.85 9.72 -6.33
C ILE A 129 4.47 9.61 -6.95
N PHE A 130 3.97 8.37 -7.03
CA PHE A 130 2.55 8.07 -7.20
C PHE A 130 2.02 7.32 -5.99
N ILE A 131 0.79 7.67 -5.58
CA ILE A 131 -0.05 6.86 -4.69
C ILE A 131 -1.21 6.35 -5.54
N ILE A 132 -1.51 5.05 -5.46
CA ILE A 132 -2.58 4.43 -6.22
C ILE A 132 -3.55 3.76 -5.23
N GLY A 133 -4.79 4.21 -5.17
CA GLY A 133 -5.73 3.71 -4.18
C GLY A 133 -7.19 4.00 -4.50
N HIS A 134 -8.07 3.70 -3.54
CA HIS A 134 -9.51 3.85 -3.65
C HIS A 134 -10.04 4.88 -2.63
N PRO A 135 -9.80 6.19 -2.84
CA PRO A 135 -10.29 7.22 -1.93
C PRO A 135 -11.80 7.30 -1.95
N MET A 136 -12.42 7.42 -0.76
CA MET A 136 -13.84 7.74 -0.56
C MET A 136 -14.84 6.88 -1.39
N ASN A 137 -14.47 5.65 -1.72
CA ASN A 137 -15.31 4.75 -2.56
C ASN A 137 -15.75 5.37 -3.90
N LEU A 138 -14.90 6.23 -4.48
CA LEU A 138 -15.21 6.85 -5.76
C LEU A 138 -15.27 5.80 -6.87
N THR A 139 -16.36 5.85 -7.64
CA THR A 139 -16.59 4.98 -8.80
C THR A 139 -16.75 5.81 -10.06
N LEU A 140 -16.41 5.25 -11.20
CA LEU A 140 -16.71 5.80 -12.50
C LEU A 140 -17.79 4.91 -13.17
N GLU A 141 -18.98 5.45 -13.38
CA GLU A 141 -20.11 4.71 -14.01
C GLU A 141 -20.36 3.33 -13.35
N ASN A 142 -20.36 3.28 -12.02
CA ASN A 142 -20.49 2.05 -11.22
C ASN A 142 -19.33 1.04 -11.35
N HIS A 143 -18.20 1.45 -11.91
CA HIS A 143 -16.96 0.66 -11.94
C HIS A 143 -16.00 1.18 -10.88
N LEU A 144 -15.45 0.26 -10.11
CA LEU A 144 -14.46 0.58 -9.07
C LEU A 144 -13.06 0.54 -9.67
N PHE A 145 -12.50 1.73 -9.95
CA PHE A 145 -11.14 1.89 -10.40
C PHE A 145 -10.30 2.63 -9.36
N PRO A 146 -9.04 2.23 -9.13
CA PRO A 146 -8.16 3.01 -8.28
C PRO A 146 -7.83 4.36 -8.92
N ILE A 147 -7.62 5.35 -8.06
CA ILE A 147 -7.22 6.71 -8.47
C ILE A 147 -5.72 6.84 -8.26
N VAL A 148 -5.05 7.38 -9.28
CA VAL A 148 -3.63 7.72 -9.24
C VAL A 148 -3.49 9.17 -8.78
N ARG A 149 -2.70 9.37 -7.73
CA ARG A 149 -2.32 10.69 -7.24
C ARG A 149 -0.83 10.88 -7.38
N SER A 150 -0.41 12.07 -7.76
CA SER A 150 1.00 12.48 -7.80
C SER A 150 1.32 13.34 -6.59
N GLY A 151 2.54 13.23 -6.11
CA GLY A 151 3.09 14.03 -5.04
C GLY A 151 4.60 13.95 -5.06
N VAL A 152 5.24 14.41 -3.98
CA VAL A 152 6.68 14.33 -3.79
C VAL A 152 7.03 13.76 -2.42
N ILE A 153 8.25 13.26 -2.27
CA ILE A 153 8.83 12.93 -0.98
C ILE A 153 9.08 14.26 -0.24
N ALA A 154 8.38 14.46 0.88
CA ALA A 154 8.53 15.66 1.70
C ALA A 154 9.67 15.53 2.73
N GLN A 155 9.89 14.31 3.25
CA GLN A 155 10.95 14.05 4.22
C GLN A 155 11.31 12.56 4.23
N ILE A 156 12.54 12.20 3.88
CA ILE A 156 13.07 10.83 3.91
C ILE A 156 14.48 10.78 4.52
N SER A 157 15.26 11.87 4.46
CA SER A 157 16.64 11.93 4.94
C SER A 157 16.82 11.44 6.39
N PRO A 158 15.91 11.74 7.36
CA PRO A 158 16.03 11.19 8.71
C PRO A 158 15.99 9.66 8.74
N LEU A 159 15.25 9.02 7.81
CA LEU A 159 15.19 7.57 7.72
C LEU A 159 16.53 6.96 7.29
N TYR A 160 17.33 7.70 6.51
CA TYR A 160 18.67 7.27 6.10
C TYR A 160 19.71 7.30 7.23
N GLU A 161 19.46 8.09 8.27
CA GLU A 161 20.34 8.25 9.43
C GLU A 161 19.90 7.36 10.60
N PHE A 162 18.58 7.20 10.78
CA PHE A 162 17.95 6.52 11.92
C PHE A 162 17.07 5.34 11.48
N GLU A 163 17.52 4.55 10.50
CA GLU A 163 16.75 3.45 9.89
C GLU A 163 16.21 2.44 10.93
N SER A 164 16.98 2.16 11.99
CA SER A 164 16.56 1.23 13.06
C SER A 164 15.44 1.78 13.96
N GLU A 165 15.28 3.09 14.05
CA GLU A 165 14.35 3.77 14.95
C GLU A 165 13.08 4.23 14.23
N LEU A 166 13.25 4.80 13.02
CA LEU A 166 12.16 5.35 12.23
C LEU A 166 11.52 4.27 11.35
N LYS A 167 10.19 4.35 11.21
CA LYS A 167 9.39 3.35 10.46
C LYS A 167 8.75 3.94 9.20
N SER A 168 8.73 5.25 9.09
CA SER A 168 8.00 5.93 8.03
C SER A 168 8.67 7.23 7.60
N PHE A 169 8.36 7.65 6.39
CA PHE A 169 8.74 8.93 5.80
C PHE A 169 7.51 9.75 5.43
N LYS A 170 7.72 11.03 5.12
CA LYS A 170 6.63 11.95 4.81
C LYS A 170 6.52 12.21 3.31
N LEU A 171 5.29 12.40 2.88
CA LEU A 171 4.93 12.74 1.51
C LEU A 171 4.12 14.03 1.51
N ASP A 172 4.40 14.91 0.58
CA ASP A 172 3.50 16.00 0.18
C ASP A 172 2.57 15.47 -0.91
N CYS A 173 1.44 14.97 -0.45
CA CYS A 173 0.39 14.41 -1.29
C CYS A 173 -0.92 14.37 -0.50
N LEU A 174 -1.98 14.89 -1.07
CA LEU A 174 -3.31 14.83 -0.44
C LEU A 174 -3.75 13.39 -0.20
N ALA A 175 -4.14 13.11 1.03
CA ALA A 175 -4.73 11.84 1.45
C ALA A 175 -6.20 12.02 1.82
N PHE A 176 -7.01 11.06 1.43
CA PHE A 176 -8.43 10.98 1.78
C PHE A 176 -8.73 9.65 2.47
N PRO A 177 -9.83 9.58 3.25
CA PRO A 177 -10.33 8.31 3.76
C PRO A 177 -10.43 7.29 2.63
N GLY A 178 -9.99 6.06 2.89
CA GLY A 178 -9.89 5.00 1.88
C GLY A 178 -8.51 4.86 1.22
N ASN A 179 -7.62 5.84 1.34
CA ASN A 179 -6.25 5.71 0.82
C ASN A 179 -5.31 4.91 1.73
N SER A 180 -5.66 4.67 3.00
CA SER A 180 -4.86 3.81 3.90
C SER A 180 -4.62 2.45 3.27
N GLY A 181 -3.36 1.97 3.28
CA GLY A 181 -2.93 0.73 2.64
C GLY A 181 -2.59 0.85 1.16
N SER A 182 -2.72 2.02 0.55
CA SER A 182 -2.30 2.26 -0.83
C SER A 182 -0.79 2.11 -1.00
N PRO A 183 -0.31 1.47 -2.08
CA PRO A 183 1.10 1.44 -2.41
C PRO A 183 1.60 2.83 -2.83
N VAL A 184 2.82 3.15 -2.42
CA VAL A 184 3.55 4.37 -2.80
C VAL A 184 4.69 3.97 -3.73
N TYR A 185 4.69 4.55 -4.92
CA TYR A 185 5.68 4.26 -5.96
C TYR A 185 6.54 5.48 -6.25
N LEU A 186 7.85 5.30 -6.30
CA LEU A 186 8.78 6.26 -6.89
C LEU A 186 8.56 6.31 -8.39
N LYS A 187 8.45 7.51 -8.96
CA LYS A 187 8.28 7.70 -10.40
C LYS A 187 9.58 7.41 -11.15
N PRO A 188 9.52 6.92 -12.39
CA PRO A 188 10.71 6.81 -13.23
C PRO A 188 11.37 8.18 -13.41
N GLN A 189 12.69 8.22 -13.27
CA GLN A 189 13.52 9.41 -13.41
C GLN A 189 14.52 9.18 -14.56
N PHE A 190 14.36 9.91 -15.66
CA PHE A 190 15.22 9.79 -16.84
C PHE A 190 16.32 10.84 -16.87
N VAL A 191 16.17 11.92 -16.13
CA VAL A 191 17.17 12.98 -15.97
C VAL A 191 17.78 12.84 -14.57
N THR A 192 19.09 12.75 -14.52
CA THR A 192 19.83 12.59 -13.26
C THR A 192 20.76 13.77 -13.04
N TYR A 193 20.93 14.18 -11.79
CA TYR A 193 22.00 15.04 -11.37
C TYR A 193 23.29 14.25 -11.16
N LYS A 194 24.40 14.94 -11.02
CA LYS A 194 25.67 14.33 -10.62
C LYS A 194 25.47 13.46 -9.38
N ASP A 195 26.02 12.24 -9.42
CA ASP A 195 25.97 11.25 -8.32
C ASP A 195 24.59 10.62 -8.05
N THR A 196 23.59 10.79 -8.95
CA THR A 196 22.33 10.07 -8.90
C THR A 196 22.22 9.03 -10.03
N GLN A 197 21.33 8.04 -9.87
CA GLN A 197 21.10 6.99 -10.87
C GLN A 197 19.71 7.15 -11.50
N SER A 198 19.62 6.89 -12.81
CA SER A 198 18.33 6.87 -13.49
C SER A 198 17.46 5.70 -13.02
N ILE A 199 16.18 5.97 -12.76
CA ILE A 199 15.17 4.99 -12.40
C ILE A 199 14.26 4.77 -13.60
N LYS A 200 14.43 3.65 -14.30
CA LYS A 200 13.74 3.39 -15.58
C LYS A 200 12.31 2.88 -15.40
N GLU A 201 11.97 2.34 -14.24
CA GLU A 201 10.67 1.74 -13.94
C GLU A 201 10.14 2.26 -12.61
N MET A 202 8.83 2.27 -12.45
CA MET A 202 8.21 2.53 -11.14
C MET A 202 8.69 1.50 -10.12
N LYS A 203 8.96 1.96 -8.90
CA LYS A 203 9.39 1.11 -7.79
C LYS A 203 8.53 1.36 -6.55
N LEU A 204 8.02 0.30 -5.95
CA LEU A 204 7.35 0.36 -4.66
C LEU A 204 8.37 0.75 -3.58
N ILE A 205 8.12 1.85 -2.89
CA ILE A 205 9.00 2.37 -1.83
C ILE A 205 8.34 2.39 -0.45
N GLY A 206 7.01 2.32 -0.42
CA GLY A 206 6.28 2.35 0.84
C GLY A 206 4.79 2.07 0.71
N ILE A 207 4.13 2.09 1.86
CA ILE A 207 2.70 1.88 2.03
C ILE A 207 2.12 3.08 2.77
N MET A 208 1.14 3.73 2.17
CA MET A 208 0.47 4.88 2.76
C MET A 208 -0.24 4.50 4.07
N ASN A 209 0.04 5.26 5.14
CA ASN A 209 -0.48 4.95 6.48
C ASN A 209 -1.52 5.96 7.01
N GLY A 210 -1.67 7.11 6.37
CA GLY A 210 -2.64 8.12 6.77
C GLY A 210 -2.14 9.55 6.61
N GLY A 211 -3.06 10.50 6.73
CA GLY A 211 -2.77 11.93 6.71
C GLY A 211 -2.29 12.45 8.06
N TRP A 212 -1.45 13.47 8.02
CA TRP A 212 -1.02 14.19 9.21
C TRP A 212 -2.00 15.32 9.53
N GLN A 213 -2.39 15.33 10.80
CA GLN A 213 -3.21 16.40 11.35
C GLN A 213 -2.44 17.08 12.47
N SER A 214 -2.51 18.39 12.55
CA SER A 214 -2.03 19.19 13.67
C SER A 214 -3.20 19.90 14.33
N LYS A 215 -3.00 20.37 15.56
CA LYS A 215 -3.97 21.23 16.23
C LYS A 215 -3.44 22.67 16.22
N ASN A 216 -4.29 23.61 15.82
CA ASN A 216 -4.00 25.02 15.97
C ASN A 216 -4.06 25.43 17.46
N PRO A 217 -3.65 26.65 17.82
CA PRO A 217 -3.73 27.14 19.21
C PRO A 217 -5.14 27.09 19.83
N ASN A 218 -6.19 27.09 19.00
CA ASN A 218 -7.59 26.96 19.41
C ASN A 218 -8.09 25.51 19.47
N ASN A 219 -7.16 24.53 19.45
CA ASN A 219 -7.44 23.09 19.51
C ASN A 219 -8.24 22.52 18.31
N GLN A 220 -8.35 23.26 17.21
CA GLN A 220 -8.97 22.82 15.97
C GLN A 220 -7.99 21.98 15.14
N LEU A 221 -8.45 20.86 14.59
CA LEU A 221 -7.67 20.00 13.72
C LEU A 221 -7.39 20.71 12.38
N LEU A 222 -6.11 20.86 12.05
CA LEU A 222 -5.62 21.30 10.75
C LEU A 222 -5.12 20.09 9.98
N ASN A 223 -5.65 19.91 8.78
CA ASN A 223 -5.05 18.97 7.82
C ASN A 223 -3.82 19.64 7.21
N LEU A 224 -2.63 19.07 7.45
CA LEU A 224 -1.38 19.62 6.93
C LEU A 224 -1.10 19.22 5.49
N GLU A 225 -2.02 18.47 4.85
CA GLU A 225 -1.83 17.93 3.49
C GLU A 225 -0.61 17.00 3.34
N LEU A 226 0.05 16.70 4.46
CA LEU A 226 1.12 15.74 4.54
C LEU A 226 0.59 14.34 4.85
N THR A 227 1.19 13.33 4.25
CA THR A 227 0.89 11.94 4.52
C THR A 227 2.12 11.19 5.03
N SER A 228 1.88 10.13 5.79
CA SER A 228 2.91 9.20 6.23
C SER A 228 2.92 7.96 5.36
N SER A 229 4.10 7.50 4.99
CA SER A 229 4.31 6.23 4.30
C SER A 229 5.22 5.33 5.11
N ILE A 230 4.78 4.11 5.40
CA ILE A 230 5.63 3.07 6.01
C ILE A 230 6.62 2.60 4.95
N ALA A 231 7.90 2.52 5.28
CA ALA A 231 8.93 2.05 4.35
C ALA A 231 8.69 0.59 3.93
N VAL A 232 8.98 0.26 2.69
CA VAL A 232 8.78 -1.09 2.14
C VAL A 232 9.63 -2.15 2.86
N ASP A 233 10.70 -1.76 3.53
CA ASP A 233 11.56 -2.62 4.37
C ASP A 233 10.73 -3.37 5.41
N HIS A 234 9.77 -2.71 6.05
CA HIS A 234 8.88 -3.32 7.03
C HIS A 234 7.92 -4.34 6.42
N LEU A 235 7.59 -4.22 5.13
CA LEU A 235 6.85 -5.28 4.44
C LEU A 235 7.70 -6.55 4.28
N PHE A 236 8.98 -6.41 3.95
CA PHE A 236 9.90 -7.55 3.92
C PHE A 236 10.10 -8.19 5.31
N GLU A 237 10.21 -7.38 6.37
CA GLU A 237 10.30 -7.86 7.75
C GLU A 237 9.08 -8.70 8.12
N LEU A 238 7.87 -8.18 7.89
CA LEU A 238 6.61 -8.87 8.13
C LEU A 238 6.55 -10.22 7.42
N LEU A 239 6.84 -10.26 6.11
CA LEU A 239 6.73 -11.48 5.31
C LEU A 239 7.80 -12.51 5.67
N ASN A 240 9.03 -12.08 5.97
CA ASN A 240 10.08 -12.99 6.42
C ASN A 240 9.77 -13.59 7.79
N HIS A 241 9.24 -12.80 8.73
CA HIS A 241 8.79 -13.28 10.03
C HIS A 241 7.72 -14.36 9.88
N LYS A 242 6.67 -14.09 9.10
CA LYS A 242 5.59 -15.06 8.82
C LYS A 242 6.12 -16.37 8.23
N ILE A 243 7.00 -16.30 7.24
CA ILE A 243 7.57 -17.50 6.60
C ILE A 243 8.43 -18.29 7.62
N SER A 244 9.18 -17.61 8.49
CA SER A 244 9.97 -18.27 9.53
C SER A 244 9.08 -18.98 10.57
N GLU A 245 7.95 -18.40 10.94
CA GLU A 245 6.98 -19.06 11.83
C GLU A 245 6.38 -20.33 11.20
N GLN A 246 6.06 -20.29 9.89
CA GLN A 246 5.53 -21.45 9.16
C GLN A 246 6.55 -22.60 9.01
N LEU A 247 7.85 -22.30 8.99
CA LEU A 247 8.90 -23.33 8.90
C LEU A 247 9.22 -23.98 10.26
N ASN A 248 8.84 -23.33 11.36
CA ASN A 248 9.11 -23.79 12.73
C ASN A 248 7.91 -24.53 13.35
N ASN A 249 6.76 -24.54 12.70
CA ASN A 249 5.54 -25.28 13.06
C ASN A 249 5.36 -26.50 12.15
#